data_9e86f6c475204a3069e3579ce6bd51d2
#
_entry.id   9e86f6c475204a3069e3579ce6bd51d2
#
_cell.length_a   1.000
_cell.length_b   1.000
_cell.length_c   1.000
_cell.angle_alpha   90.00
_cell.angle_beta   90.00
_cell.angle_gamma   90.00
#
_symmetry.space_group_name_H-M   'P 1'
#
loop_
_entity.id
_entity.type
_entity.pdbx_description
1 polymer ?
#
loop_
_entity_poly.entity_id
_entity_poly.type
_entity_poly.pdbx_seq_one_letter_code
_entity_poly.pdbx_strand_id
1 'polypeptide(L)'
;MKKYNLSIVIPVYNEEGSIKKLYEQINHSVLLLSEKEPDFNYEIIFVNDGSTDGTYKLINQIIRADNNVKLISFYQNKGKSEALNCAFKFSSGEIVITLDGDLQDDPIEFKNLINKLEEGADMVTGWKKNRKDPLAKRIPSKIFNFVLRILTNIKIHDFNCGLKAYKRYVIKNIDIYGGLHRFIPVLAKQKGFTISEIIVNHRARKFGFSKYGTSRLFHGFYDLITILFLN
;
A
#
# COMPACT_ATOMS: atom_id res chain seq x y z
N MET A 1 -12.60 0.96 22.79
CA MET A 1 -11.97 0.38 21.61
C MET A 1 -10.46 0.42 21.84
N LYS A 2 -9.72 -0.67 21.56
CA LYS A 2 -8.26 -0.72 21.64
C LYS A 2 -7.69 0.28 20.62
N LYS A 3 -6.83 1.20 21.05
CA LYS A 3 -6.13 2.12 20.15
C LYS A 3 -4.89 1.41 19.61
N TYR A 4 -4.78 1.28 18.30
CA TYR A 4 -3.58 0.72 17.66
C TYR A 4 -2.66 1.87 17.25
N ASN A 5 -1.36 1.68 17.47
CA ASN A 5 -0.35 2.62 17.01
C ASN A 5 -0.10 2.46 15.51
N LEU A 6 -0.19 1.21 15.00
CA LEU A 6 0.06 0.87 13.61
C LEU A 6 -1.06 0.02 13.01
N SER A 7 -1.60 0.44 11.87
CA SER A 7 -2.44 -0.39 11.01
C SER A 7 -1.69 -0.77 9.75
N ILE A 8 -1.59 -2.06 9.44
CA ILE A 8 -0.95 -2.59 8.24
C ILE A 8 -2.05 -3.08 7.30
N VAL A 9 -2.19 -2.44 6.15
CA VAL A 9 -3.28 -2.67 5.18
C VAL A 9 -2.75 -3.39 3.96
N ILE A 10 -3.36 -4.53 3.62
CA ILE A 10 -2.90 -5.43 2.57
C ILE A 10 -4.08 -5.81 1.68
N PRO A 11 -4.28 -5.12 0.53
CA PRO A 11 -5.23 -5.57 -0.47
C PRO A 11 -4.69 -6.83 -1.16
N VAL A 12 -5.52 -7.87 -1.25
CA VAL A 12 -5.16 -9.16 -1.83
C VAL A 12 -6.23 -9.65 -2.81
N TYR A 13 -5.80 -10.23 -3.92
CA TYR A 13 -6.65 -10.88 -4.90
C TYR A 13 -5.91 -12.05 -5.54
N ASN A 14 -6.35 -13.29 -5.26
CA ASN A 14 -5.71 -14.52 -5.73
C ASN A 14 -4.21 -14.54 -5.41
N GLU A 15 -3.87 -14.52 -4.11
CA GLU A 15 -2.51 -14.47 -3.58
C GLU A 15 -2.23 -15.66 -2.63
N GLU A 16 -2.89 -16.81 -2.83
CA GLU A 16 -2.77 -18.01 -2.01
C GLU A 16 -1.31 -18.40 -1.73
N GLY A 17 -0.45 -18.35 -2.77
CA GLY A 17 0.96 -18.74 -2.64
C GLY A 17 1.83 -17.78 -1.80
N SER A 18 1.36 -16.57 -1.51
CA SER A 18 2.16 -15.52 -0.85
C SER A 18 1.72 -15.24 0.60
N ILE A 19 0.43 -15.43 0.93
CA ILE A 19 -0.20 -14.97 2.18
C ILE A 19 0.56 -15.41 3.42
N LYS A 20 0.85 -16.71 3.58
CA LYS A 20 1.52 -17.22 4.78
C LYS A 20 2.88 -16.57 4.99
N LYS A 21 3.70 -16.54 3.93
CA LYS A 21 5.03 -15.95 3.99
C LYS A 21 5.01 -14.46 4.23
N LEU A 22 4.05 -13.75 3.64
CA LEU A 22 3.87 -12.32 3.87
C LEU A 22 3.54 -12.03 5.33
N TYR A 23 2.60 -12.78 5.90
CA TYR A 23 2.24 -12.68 7.31
C TYR A 23 3.45 -12.91 8.23
N GLU A 24 4.25 -13.96 7.97
CA GLU A 24 5.49 -14.24 8.75
C GLU A 24 6.49 -13.06 8.68
N GLN A 25 6.67 -12.45 7.50
CA GLN A 25 7.56 -11.31 7.33
C GLN A 25 7.04 -10.05 8.03
N ILE A 26 5.74 -9.80 7.98
CA ILE A 26 5.11 -8.67 8.68
C ILE A 26 5.29 -8.84 10.19
N ASN A 27 4.98 -10.02 10.73
CA ASN A 27 5.15 -10.29 12.16
C ASN A 27 6.58 -10.11 12.63
N HIS A 28 7.56 -10.59 11.87
CA HIS A 28 8.97 -10.36 12.18
C HIS A 28 9.29 -8.86 12.24
N SER A 29 8.82 -8.08 11.28
CA SER A 29 9.07 -6.63 11.24
C SER A 29 8.37 -5.89 12.38
N VAL A 30 7.16 -6.30 12.74
CA VAL A 30 6.41 -5.73 13.85
C VAL A 30 7.07 -6.05 15.19
N LEU A 31 7.57 -7.26 15.39
CA LEU A 31 8.33 -7.63 16.58
C LEU A 31 9.55 -6.73 16.79
N LEU A 32 10.31 -6.47 15.72
CA LEU A 32 11.47 -5.56 15.77
C LEU A 32 11.08 -4.10 16.12
N LEU A 33 9.86 -3.67 15.77
CA LEU A 33 9.34 -2.37 16.16
C LEU A 33 8.93 -2.35 17.63
N SER A 34 8.25 -3.40 18.09
CA SER A 34 7.73 -3.51 19.47
C SER A 34 8.82 -3.67 20.55
N GLU A 35 10.00 -4.18 20.20
CA GLU A 35 11.13 -4.29 21.15
C GLU A 35 11.53 -2.96 21.79
N LYS A 36 11.25 -1.84 21.14
CA LYS A 36 11.62 -0.49 21.59
C LYS A 36 10.47 0.27 22.27
N GLU A 37 9.26 -0.21 22.16
CA GLU A 37 8.05 0.43 22.66
C GLU A 37 7.15 -0.58 23.38
N PRO A 38 7.20 -0.67 24.74
CA PRO A 38 6.44 -1.65 25.51
C PRO A 38 4.93 -1.62 25.27
N ASP A 39 4.36 -0.45 24.96
CA ASP A 39 2.93 -0.26 24.71
C ASP A 39 2.56 -0.29 23.20
N PHE A 40 3.46 -0.80 22.34
CA PHE A 40 3.23 -0.88 20.90
C PHE A 40 2.05 -1.81 20.59
N ASN A 41 1.05 -1.25 19.93
CA ASN A 41 -0.11 -2.00 19.48
C ASN A 41 -0.22 -1.92 17.96
N TYR A 42 -0.63 -3.00 17.34
CA TYR A 42 -0.79 -3.06 15.90
C TYR A 42 -2.02 -3.87 15.48
N GLU A 43 -2.44 -3.68 14.25
CA GLU A 43 -3.40 -4.52 13.55
C GLU A 43 -2.93 -4.77 12.12
N ILE A 44 -3.22 -5.95 11.61
CA ILE A 44 -3.02 -6.33 10.21
C ILE A 44 -4.40 -6.49 9.58
N ILE A 45 -4.68 -5.71 8.55
CA ILE A 45 -5.98 -5.71 7.86
C ILE A 45 -5.78 -6.25 6.45
N PHE A 46 -6.11 -7.52 6.24
CA PHE A 46 -6.23 -8.07 4.90
C PHE A 46 -7.57 -7.64 4.27
N VAL A 47 -7.53 -7.16 3.04
CA VAL A 47 -8.73 -6.91 2.25
C VAL A 47 -8.74 -7.86 1.08
N ASN A 48 -9.54 -8.91 1.19
CA ASN A 48 -9.75 -9.88 0.13
C ASN A 48 -10.72 -9.31 -0.92
N ASP A 49 -10.19 -8.95 -2.05
CA ASP A 49 -10.92 -8.33 -3.16
C ASP A 49 -11.59 -9.38 -4.06
N GLY A 50 -12.40 -10.27 -3.44
CA GLY A 50 -13.16 -11.29 -4.15
C GLY A 50 -12.29 -12.39 -4.76
N SER A 51 -11.27 -12.90 -4.03
CA SER A 51 -10.44 -14.01 -4.50
C SER A 51 -11.25 -15.29 -4.73
N THR A 52 -10.83 -16.04 -5.76
CA THR A 52 -11.44 -17.32 -6.17
C THR A 52 -10.57 -18.54 -5.85
N ASP A 53 -9.34 -18.31 -5.34
CA ASP A 53 -8.39 -19.32 -4.89
C ASP A 53 -8.46 -19.56 -3.37
N GLY A 54 -7.46 -20.22 -2.78
CA GLY A 54 -7.37 -20.49 -1.35
C GLY A 54 -7.04 -19.27 -0.46
N THR A 55 -6.88 -18.06 -1.00
CA THR A 55 -6.49 -16.84 -0.27
C THR A 55 -7.39 -16.60 0.95
N TYR A 56 -8.72 -16.61 0.77
CA TYR A 56 -9.68 -16.39 1.85
C TYR A 56 -9.53 -17.42 2.98
N LYS A 57 -9.38 -18.69 2.62
CA LYS A 57 -9.22 -19.80 3.59
C LYS A 57 -7.95 -19.63 4.43
N LEU A 58 -6.83 -19.28 3.78
CA LEU A 58 -5.55 -19.08 4.47
C LEU A 58 -5.59 -17.90 5.45
N ILE A 59 -6.18 -16.78 5.06
CA ILE A 59 -6.30 -15.62 5.96
C ILE A 59 -7.16 -15.99 7.18
N ASN A 60 -8.27 -16.71 7.00
CA ASN A 60 -9.09 -17.17 8.13
C ASN A 60 -8.35 -18.13 9.08
N GLN A 61 -7.40 -18.92 8.57
CA GLN A 61 -6.55 -19.75 9.45
C GLN A 61 -5.60 -18.86 10.29
N ILE A 62 -5.05 -17.81 9.71
CA ILE A 62 -4.19 -16.85 10.42
C ILE A 62 -4.98 -16.12 11.52
N ILE A 63 -6.20 -15.65 11.22
CA ILE A 63 -7.07 -14.95 12.18
C ILE A 63 -7.37 -15.81 13.42
N ARG A 64 -7.53 -17.12 13.25
CA ARG A 64 -7.76 -18.03 14.38
C ARG A 64 -6.56 -18.15 15.32
N ALA A 65 -5.35 -17.87 14.82
CA ALA A 65 -4.10 -17.96 15.55
C ALA A 65 -3.61 -16.59 16.08
N ASP A 66 -4.06 -15.47 15.48
CA ASP A 66 -3.60 -14.11 15.82
C ASP A 66 -4.77 -13.12 15.84
N ASN A 67 -5.10 -12.63 17.02
CA ASN A 67 -6.17 -11.65 17.26
C ASN A 67 -5.87 -10.24 16.71
N ASN A 68 -4.65 -9.95 16.30
CA ASN A 68 -4.28 -8.68 15.68
C ASN A 68 -4.62 -8.68 14.18
N VAL A 69 -4.93 -9.83 13.59
CA VAL A 69 -5.25 -9.97 12.17
C VAL A 69 -6.75 -9.83 11.95
N LYS A 70 -7.13 -9.01 10.99
CA LYS A 70 -8.51 -8.75 10.58
C LYS A 70 -8.67 -9.02 9.09
N LEU A 71 -9.86 -9.42 8.68
CA LEU A 71 -10.23 -9.64 7.29
C LEU A 71 -11.46 -8.82 6.93
N ILE A 72 -11.34 -8.07 5.83
CA ILE A 72 -12.47 -7.52 5.10
C ILE A 72 -12.55 -8.31 3.80
N SER A 73 -13.71 -8.86 3.46
CA SER A 73 -13.85 -9.66 2.25
C SER A 73 -14.97 -9.12 1.37
N PHE A 74 -14.66 -8.85 0.11
CA PHE A 74 -15.66 -8.50 -0.89
C PHE A 74 -16.20 -9.76 -1.55
N TYR A 75 -17.47 -9.73 -1.90
CA TYR A 75 -18.13 -10.81 -2.61
C TYR A 75 -17.58 -11.00 -4.04
N GLN A 76 -17.16 -9.90 -4.68
CA GLN A 76 -16.57 -9.88 -6.02
C GLN A 76 -15.43 -8.87 -6.09
N ASN A 77 -14.56 -8.99 -7.10
CA ASN A 77 -13.47 -8.06 -7.32
C ASN A 77 -14.00 -6.64 -7.63
N LYS A 78 -13.62 -5.67 -6.81
CA LYS A 78 -13.94 -4.24 -6.94
C LYS A 78 -12.72 -3.38 -7.28
N GLY A 79 -11.53 -3.98 -7.24
CA GLY A 79 -10.27 -3.33 -7.53
C GLY A 79 -9.57 -2.74 -6.32
N LYS A 80 -8.26 -2.53 -6.48
CA LYS A 80 -7.34 -2.12 -5.40
C LYS A 80 -7.75 -0.82 -4.71
N SER A 81 -8.27 0.16 -5.45
CA SER A 81 -8.68 1.45 -4.85
C SER A 81 -9.81 1.25 -3.85
N GLU A 82 -10.84 0.48 -4.20
CA GLU A 82 -11.96 0.22 -3.31
C GLU A 82 -11.51 -0.60 -2.09
N ALA A 83 -10.62 -1.57 -2.29
CA ALA A 83 -10.04 -2.33 -1.18
C ALA A 83 -9.28 -1.43 -0.20
N LEU A 84 -8.44 -0.52 -0.70
CA LEU A 84 -7.72 0.44 0.13
C LEU A 84 -8.66 1.43 0.82
N ASN A 85 -9.64 1.99 0.10
CA ASN A 85 -10.62 2.93 0.64
C ASN A 85 -11.42 2.32 1.79
N CYS A 86 -11.86 1.08 1.61
CA CYS A 86 -12.54 0.32 2.65
C CYS A 86 -11.63 0.14 3.88
N ALA A 87 -10.40 -0.34 3.70
CA ALA A 87 -9.47 -0.55 4.80
C ALA A 87 -9.11 0.75 5.54
N PHE A 88 -8.95 1.87 4.85
CA PHE A 88 -8.69 3.17 5.44
C PHE A 88 -9.81 3.64 6.38
N LYS A 89 -11.06 3.30 6.06
CA LYS A 89 -12.21 3.57 6.93
C LYS A 89 -12.17 2.74 8.21
N PHE A 90 -11.73 1.49 8.11
CA PHE A 90 -11.67 0.54 9.24
C PHE A 90 -10.39 0.63 10.07
N SER A 91 -9.30 1.20 9.52
CA SER A 91 -8.04 1.33 10.24
C SER A 91 -8.15 2.26 11.44
N SER A 92 -7.56 1.84 12.57
CA SER A 92 -7.62 2.56 13.86
C SER A 92 -6.24 3.02 14.37
N GLY A 93 -5.14 2.61 13.73
CA GLY A 93 -3.79 3.03 14.06
C GLY A 93 -3.54 4.52 13.81
N GLU A 94 -2.63 5.12 14.55
CA GLU A 94 -2.17 6.51 14.33
C GLU A 94 -1.34 6.62 13.05
N ILE A 95 -0.60 5.56 12.76
CA ILE A 95 0.13 5.35 11.50
C ILE A 95 -0.54 4.23 10.73
N VAL A 96 -0.68 4.41 9.42
CA VAL A 96 -1.18 3.38 8.51
C VAL A 96 -0.13 3.09 7.47
N ILE A 97 0.22 1.82 7.30
CA ILE A 97 1.14 1.35 6.25
C ILE A 97 0.36 0.48 5.28
N THR A 98 0.52 0.74 3.98
CA THR A 98 0.02 -0.14 2.91
C THR A 98 1.17 -0.91 2.29
N LEU A 99 0.93 -2.15 1.87
CA LEU A 99 1.84 -2.93 1.03
C LEU A 99 1.05 -3.91 0.16
N ASP A 100 1.69 -4.39 -0.91
CA ASP A 100 1.08 -5.35 -1.83
C ASP A 100 1.22 -6.79 -1.31
N GLY A 101 0.23 -7.65 -1.62
CA GLY A 101 0.18 -9.04 -1.17
C GLY A 101 1.16 -10.00 -1.85
N ASP A 102 1.96 -9.55 -2.84
CA ASP A 102 2.74 -10.37 -3.76
C ASP A 102 4.21 -10.63 -3.36
N LEU A 103 4.60 -10.27 -2.13
CA LEU A 103 5.96 -10.39 -1.58
C LEU A 103 7.03 -9.54 -2.28
N GLN A 104 6.67 -8.59 -3.14
CA GLN A 104 7.64 -7.71 -3.79
C GLN A 104 8.11 -6.58 -2.87
N ASP A 105 7.24 -6.09 -2.00
CA ASP A 105 7.57 -5.11 -0.97
C ASP A 105 8.19 -5.80 0.27
N ASP A 106 9.13 -5.14 0.92
CA ASP A 106 9.82 -5.68 2.09
C ASP A 106 9.32 -5.03 3.39
N PRO A 107 8.63 -5.77 4.28
CA PRO A 107 8.13 -5.22 5.54
C PRO A 107 9.23 -4.68 6.48
N ILE A 108 10.49 -5.08 6.31
CA ILE A 108 11.62 -4.54 7.10
C ILE A 108 11.74 -3.02 6.97
N GLU A 109 11.23 -2.44 5.88
CA GLU A 109 11.24 -1.01 5.63
C GLU A 109 10.21 -0.22 6.47
N PHE A 110 9.34 -0.88 7.22
CA PHE A 110 8.33 -0.21 8.08
C PHE A 110 8.98 0.80 9.01
N LYS A 111 10.10 0.43 9.64
CA LYS A 111 10.83 1.32 10.52
C LYS A 111 11.31 2.59 9.82
N ASN A 112 11.87 2.46 8.63
CA ASN A 112 12.37 3.60 7.86
C ASN A 112 11.23 4.54 7.43
N LEU A 113 10.06 3.97 7.08
CA LEU A 113 8.85 4.73 6.75
C LEU A 113 8.32 5.50 7.97
N ILE A 114 8.24 4.84 9.14
CA ILE A 114 7.79 5.44 10.40
C ILE A 114 8.71 6.58 10.81
N ASN A 115 10.01 6.36 10.85
CA ASN A 115 10.99 7.39 11.16
C ASN A 115 10.82 8.62 10.26
N LYS A 116 10.55 8.41 8.95
CA LYS A 116 10.36 9.53 8.01
C LYS A 116 9.07 10.31 8.26
N LEU A 117 8.00 9.66 8.77
CA LEU A 117 6.79 10.34 9.26
C LEU A 117 7.07 11.16 10.52
N GLU A 118 7.91 10.66 11.42
CA GLU A 118 8.32 11.34 12.67
C GLU A 118 9.18 12.57 12.38
N GLU A 119 9.98 12.57 11.30
CA GLU A 119 10.75 13.72 10.82
C GLU A 119 9.85 14.87 10.28
N GLY A 120 8.52 14.70 10.28
CA GLY A 120 7.56 15.76 9.93
C GLY A 120 6.79 15.53 8.64
N ALA A 121 7.03 14.44 7.90
CA ALA A 121 6.18 14.09 6.75
C ALA A 121 4.79 13.64 7.22
N ASP A 122 3.76 13.91 6.42
CA ASP A 122 2.40 13.41 6.65
C ASP A 122 2.16 12.10 5.92
N MET A 123 2.84 11.92 4.80
CA MET A 123 2.84 10.72 3.97
C MET A 123 4.25 10.42 3.47
N VAL A 124 4.60 9.14 3.45
CA VAL A 124 5.88 8.65 2.90
C VAL A 124 5.59 7.56 1.87
N THR A 125 6.20 7.66 0.69
CA THR A 125 6.12 6.60 -0.33
C THR A 125 7.48 5.92 -0.50
N GLY A 126 7.48 4.62 -0.80
CA GLY A 126 8.70 3.91 -1.17
C GLY A 126 9.14 4.27 -2.60
N TRP A 127 10.43 4.44 -2.81
CA TRP A 127 11.05 4.54 -4.12
C TRP A 127 11.80 3.25 -4.46
N LYS A 128 11.25 2.47 -5.38
CA LYS A 128 11.86 1.24 -5.90
C LYS A 128 12.99 1.58 -6.88
N LYS A 129 14.11 2.16 -6.37
CA LYS A 129 15.24 2.62 -7.18
C LYS A 129 15.83 1.49 -8.02
N ASN A 130 16.02 0.32 -7.42
CA ASN A 130 16.60 -0.88 -8.04
C ASN A 130 15.50 -1.90 -8.39
N ARG A 131 14.53 -1.53 -9.24
CA ARG A 131 13.41 -2.40 -9.61
C ARG A 131 13.88 -3.68 -10.30
N LYS A 132 13.36 -4.82 -9.83
CA LYS A 132 13.60 -6.16 -10.40
C LYS A 132 12.60 -6.53 -11.51
N ASP A 133 11.71 -5.60 -11.91
CA ASP A 133 10.75 -5.82 -13.00
C ASP A 133 11.42 -5.85 -14.38
N PRO A 134 10.81 -6.54 -15.38
CA PRO A 134 11.24 -6.49 -16.77
C PRO A 134 11.26 -5.06 -17.35
N LEU A 135 12.17 -4.80 -18.29
CA LEU A 135 12.35 -3.48 -18.93
C LEU A 135 11.05 -2.92 -19.54
N ALA A 136 10.24 -3.81 -20.15
CA ALA A 136 8.94 -3.45 -20.73
C ALA A 136 7.95 -2.80 -19.71
N LYS A 137 8.11 -3.07 -18.42
CA LYS A 137 7.33 -2.45 -17.34
C LYS A 137 8.03 -1.23 -16.76
N ARG A 138 9.37 -1.22 -16.74
CA ARG A 138 10.15 -0.15 -16.13
C ARG A 138 10.10 1.15 -16.92
N ILE A 139 10.21 1.09 -18.26
CA ILE A 139 10.23 2.28 -19.13
C ILE A 139 8.91 3.04 -19.07
N PRO A 140 7.73 2.43 -19.29
CA PRO A 140 6.45 3.12 -19.19
C PRO A 140 6.21 3.71 -17.78
N SER A 141 6.62 2.99 -16.73
CA SER A 141 6.51 3.49 -15.35
C SER A 141 7.38 4.72 -15.09
N LYS A 142 8.60 4.78 -15.65
CA LYS A 142 9.47 5.96 -15.54
C LYS A 142 8.89 7.17 -16.26
N ILE A 143 8.36 6.98 -17.47
CA ILE A 143 7.71 8.05 -18.25
C ILE A 143 6.50 8.58 -17.46
N PHE A 144 5.64 7.70 -16.97
CA PHE A 144 4.46 8.06 -16.20
C PHE A 144 4.83 8.87 -14.94
N ASN A 145 5.80 8.40 -14.16
CA ASN A 145 6.27 9.12 -12.97
C ASN A 145 6.90 10.47 -13.31
N PHE A 146 7.64 10.56 -14.42
CA PHE A 146 8.22 11.81 -14.89
C PHE A 146 7.15 12.85 -15.24
N VAL A 147 6.13 12.45 -16.02
CA VAL A 147 4.99 13.30 -16.38
C VAL A 147 4.26 13.77 -15.11
N LEU A 148 3.97 12.87 -14.17
CA LEU A 148 3.34 13.23 -12.90
C LEU A 148 4.13 14.25 -12.12
N ARG A 149 5.45 14.10 -12.02
CA ARG A 149 6.31 15.07 -11.32
C ARG A 149 6.20 16.47 -11.89
N ILE A 150 6.19 16.58 -13.22
CA ILE A 150 6.06 17.88 -13.89
C ILE A 150 4.70 18.50 -13.63
N LEU A 151 3.63 17.72 -13.86
CA LEU A 151 2.26 18.23 -13.78
C LEU A 151 1.80 18.55 -12.36
N THR A 152 2.29 17.81 -11.37
CA THR A 152 1.87 17.97 -9.96
C THR A 152 2.86 18.75 -9.10
N ASN A 153 4.06 19.02 -9.61
CA ASN A 153 5.18 19.62 -8.88
C ASN A 153 5.53 18.88 -7.56
N ILE A 154 5.26 17.56 -7.51
CA ILE A 154 5.59 16.71 -6.36
C ILE A 154 6.95 16.05 -6.61
N LYS A 155 7.91 16.29 -5.71
CA LYS A 155 9.31 15.83 -5.87
C LYS A 155 9.51 14.39 -5.36
N ILE A 156 8.75 13.43 -5.89
CA ILE A 156 8.94 11.99 -5.64
C ILE A 156 9.23 11.23 -6.94
N HIS A 157 9.89 10.08 -6.84
CA HIS A 157 10.31 9.27 -8.00
C HIS A 157 9.33 8.13 -8.33
N ASP A 158 8.58 7.63 -7.35
CA ASP A 158 7.65 6.52 -7.55
C ASP A 158 6.28 6.78 -6.91
N PHE A 159 5.33 7.26 -7.72
CA PHE A 159 3.95 7.49 -7.29
C PHE A 159 3.19 6.20 -7.04
N ASN A 160 3.57 5.12 -7.73
CA ASN A 160 2.80 3.88 -7.79
C ASN A 160 3.37 2.77 -6.89
N CYS A 161 4.34 3.06 -6.02
CA CYS A 161 4.81 2.08 -5.04
C CYS A 161 3.65 1.64 -4.15
N GLY A 162 3.50 0.32 -3.88
CA GLY A 162 2.50 -0.22 -2.96
C GLY A 162 2.83 0.08 -1.51
N LEU A 163 4.13 0.10 -1.20
CA LEU A 163 4.64 0.37 0.13
C LEU A 163 4.61 1.87 0.43
N LYS A 164 3.68 2.28 1.27
CA LYS A 164 3.48 3.67 1.70
C LYS A 164 3.11 3.72 3.18
N ALA A 165 3.48 4.80 3.85
CA ALA A 165 3.05 5.10 5.21
C ALA A 165 2.34 6.45 5.27
N TYR A 166 1.35 6.54 6.15
CA TYR A 166 0.51 7.71 6.32
C TYR A 166 0.26 7.98 7.79
N LYS A 167 0.23 9.24 8.19
CA LYS A 167 -0.47 9.63 9.41
C LYS A 167 -1.99 9.45 9.20
N ARG A 168 -2.69 8.97 10.21
CA ARG A 168 -4.12 8.59 10.09
C ARG A 168 -5.00 9.68 9.51
N TYR A 169 -4.75 10.94 9.87
CA TYR A 169 -5.55 12.06 9.36
C TYR A 169 -5.43 12.24 7.83
N VAL A 170 -4.31 11.83 7.20
CA VAL A 170 -4.17 11.88 5.74
C VAL A 170 -5.20 10.99 5.07
N ILE A 171 -5.25 9.71 5.49
CA ILE A 171 -6.17 8.72 4.89
C ILE A 171 -7.64 9.00 5.18
N LYS A 172 -7.94 9.76 6.25
CA LYS A 172 -9.31 10.17 6.58
C LYS A 172 -9.81 11.37 5.76
N ASN A 173 -8.91 12.07 5.07
CA ASN A 173 -9.21 13.26 4.26
C ASN A 173 -9.05 13.03 2.76
N ILE A 174 -8.75 11.81 2.32
CA ILE A 174 -8.67 11.43 0.90
C ILE A 174 -9.68 10.33 0.58
N ASP A 175 -10.37 10.47 -0.55
CA ASP A 175 -11.23 9.44 -1.09
C ASP A 175 -10.58 8.80 -2.31
N ILE A 176 -10.59 7.47 -2.37
CA ILE A 176 -9.93 6.70 -3.42
C ILE A 176 -10.96 5.82 -4.11
N TYR A 177 -11.12 6.00 -5.41
CA TYR A 177 -12.01 5.19 -6.26
C TYR A 177 -11.35 4.89 -7.62
N GLY A 178 -11.91 4.01 -8.43
CA GLY A 178 -11.39 3.68 -9.75
C GLY A 178 -9.90 3.29 -9.76
N GLY A 179 -9.07 4.02 -10.51
CA GLY A 179 -7.60 3.85 -10.57
C GLY A 179 -6.81 4.72 -9.59
N LEU A 180 -7.46 5.52 -8.74
CA LEU A 180 -6.84 6.59 -7.95
C LEU A 180 -5.85 6.15 -6.87
N HIS A 181 -5.77 4.86 -6.54
CA HIS A 181 -4.72 4.33 -5.66
C HIS A 181 -3.29 4.68 -6.12
N ARG A 182 -3.10 4.96 -7.41
CA ARG A 182 -1.81 5.38 -7.99
C ARG A 182 -1.49 6.83 -7.70
N PHE A 183 -2.51 7.62 -7.44
CA PHE A 183 -2.44 9.08 -7.30
C PHE A 183 -2.64 9.54 -5.85
N ILE A 184 -2.59 8.61 -4.88
CA ILE A 184 -2.67 8.96 -3.45
C ILE A 184 -1.72 10.12 -3.09
N PRO A 185 -0.45 10.17 -3.56
CA PRO A 185 0.40 11.32 -3.28
C PRO A 185 -0.14 12.64 -3.84
N VAL A 186 -0.81 12.60 -5.01
CA VAL A 186 -1.39 13.80 -5.61
C VAL A 186 -2.58 14.28 -4.79
N LEU A 187 -3.49 13.36 -4.43
CA LEU A 187 -4.65 13.66 -3.58
C LEU A 187 -4.22 14.23 -2.22
N ALA A 188 -3.21 13.63 -1.60
CA ALA A 188 -2.66 14.13 -0.33
C ALA A 188 -2.07 15.54 -0.48
N LYS A 189 -1.34 15.81 -1.58
CA LYS A 189 -0.77 17.13 -1.86
C LYS A 189 -1.84 18.20 -2.07
N GLN A 190 -2.93 17.87 -2.78
CA GLN A 190 -4.06 18.78 -3.01
C GLN A 190 -4.75 19.18 -1.69
N LYS A 191 -4.73 18.27 -0.69
CA LYS A 191 -5.22 18.56 0.67
C LYS A 191 -4.22 19.30 1.56
N GLY A 192 -3.05 19.69 1.02
CA GLY A 192 -2.01 20.44 1.72
C GLY A 192 -1.03 19.60 2.54
N PHE A 193 -1.10 18.27 2.47
CA PHE A 193 -0.21 17.39 3.23
C PHE A 193 1.22 17.36 2.66
N THR A 194 2.18 17.18 3.57
CA THR A 194 3.60 17.04 3.23
C THR A 194 3.92 15.61 2.82
N ILE A 195 4.64 15.44 1.70
CA ILE A 195 4.97 14.14 1.14
C ILE A 195 6.49 13.98 1.07
N SER A 196 6.96 12.85 1.54
CA SER A 196 8.36 12.42 1.43
C SER A 196 8.47 11.06 0.73
N GLU A 197 9.69 10.70 0.35
CA GLU A 197 9.98 9.34 -0.13
C GLU A 197 11.25 8.78 0.51
N ILE A 198 11.33 7.46 0.58
CA ILE A 198 12.53 6.73 0.96
C ILE A 198 12.86 5.66 -0.09
N ILE A 199 14.14 5.36 -0.27
CA ILE A 199 14.53 4.22 -1.10
C ILE A 199 14.17 2.94 -0.35
N VAL A 200 13.47 2.03 -1.05
CA VAL A 200 13.04 0.75 -0.49
C VAL A 200 13.55 -0.42 -1.32
N ASN A 201 13.76 -1.56 -0.65
CA ASN A 201 14.06 -2.81 -1.31
C ASN A 201 12.87 -3.28 -2.16
N HIS A 202 13.18 -3.76 -3.36
CA HIS A 202 12.19 -4.37 -4.25
C HIS A 202 12.64 -5.77 -4.65
N ARG A 203 11.81 -6.76 -4.34
CA ARG A 203 12.07 -8.17 -4.64
C ARG A 203 11.42 -8.57 -5.95
N ALA A 204 11.97 -9.57 -6.63
CA ALA A 204 11.29 -10.20 -7.77
C ALA A 204 10.03 -10.93 -7.29
N ARG A 205 8.96 -10.87 -8.08
CA ARG A 205 7.74 -11.64 -7.82
C ARG A 205 8.07 -13.13 -7.81
N LYS A 206 7.61 -13.84 -6.77
CA LYS A 206 7.86 -15.29 -6.61
C LYS A 206 6.64 -16.14 -6.97
N PHE A 207 5.43 -15.60 -6.79
CA PHE A 207 4.18 -16.33 -7.00
C PHE A 207 3.22 -15.51 -7.88
N GLY A 208 2.33 -16.22 -8.58
CA GLY A 208 1.28 -15.64 -9.40
C GLY A 208 1.76 -14.90 -10.64
N PHE A 209 0.81 -14.34 -11.37
CA PHE A 209 1.05 -13.57 -12.58
C PHE A 209 0.68 -12.10 -12.35
N SER A 210 1.28 -11.20 -13.14
CA SER A 210 0.88 -9.80 -13.13
C SER A 210 -0.57 -9.66 -13.63
N LYS A 211 -1.46 -9.26 -12.76
CA LYS A 211 -2.90 -9.09 -13.03
C LYS A 211 -3.22 -7.85 -13.88
N TYR A 212 -2.19 -7.11 -14.32
CA TYR A 212 -2.34 -5.86 -15.06
C TYR A 212 -1.78 -5.99 -16.48
N GLY A 213 -2.65 -5.80 -17.49
CA GLY A 213 -2.30 -5.75 -18.90
C GLY A 213 -1.78 -4.37 -19.38
N THR A 214 -1.51 -4.26 -20.69
CA THR A 214 -1.04 -3.04 -21.35
C THR A 214 -2.07 -1.90 -21.34
N SER A 215 -3.37 -2.20 -21.23
CA SER A 215 -4.47 -1.23 -21.08
C SER A 215 -4.31 -0.30 -19.86
N ARG A 216 -3.49 -0.70 -18.88
CA ARG A 216 -3.20 0.08 -17.67
C ARG A 216 -2.64 1.49 -17.96
N LEU A 217 -1.89 1.66 -19.04
CA LEU A 217 -1.32 2.96 -19.41
C LEU A 217 -2.42 3.95 -19.85
N PHE A 218 -3.36 3.46 -20.63
CA PHE A 218 -4.50 4.29 -21.09
C PHE A 218 -5.40 4.67 -19.91
N HIS A 219 -5.77 3.71 -19.04
CA HIS A 219 -6.56 4.02 -17.85
C HIS A 219 -5.82 4.99 -16.90
N GLY A 220 -4.50 4.82 -16.74
CA GLY A 220 -3.72 5.76 -15.93
C GLY A 220 -3.69 7.18 -16.47
N PHE A 221 -3.77 7.36 -17.79
CA PHE A 221 -3.85 8.67 -18.41
C PHE A 221 -5.24 9.33 -18.21
N TYR A 222 -6.32 8.57 -18.35
CA TYR A 222 -7.67 9.06 -18.03
C TYR A 222 -7.82 9.42 -16.55
N ASP A 223 -7.32 8.58 -15.66
CA ASP A 223 -7.30 8.86 -14.21
C ASP A 223 -6.52 10.15 -13.91
N LEU A 224 -5.40 10.40 -14.61
CA LEU A 224 -4.61 11.63 -14.46
C LEU A 224 -5.42 12.87 -14.87
N ILE A 225 -6.09 12.83 -16.03
CA ILE A 225 -6.96 13.93 -16.47
C ILE A 225 -8.04 14.18 -15.41
N THR A 226 -8.68 13.12 -14.92
CA THR A 226 -9.71 13.22 -13.88
C THR A 226 -9.19 13.96 -12.64
N ILE A 227 -8.00 13.61 -12.13
CA ILE A 227 -7.43 14.27 -10.95
C ILE A 227 -7.05 15.73 -11.20
N LEU A 228 -6.56 16.07 -12.39
CA LEU A 228 -6.11 17.43 -12.68
C LEU A 228 -7.28 18.40 -12.93
N PHE A 229 -8.42 17.90 -13.41
CA PHE A 229 -9.53 18.75 -13.84
C PHE A 229 -10.80 18.62 -13.00
N LEU A 230 -10.96 17.56 -12.20
CA LEU A 230 -12.19 17.32 -11.40
C LEU A 230 -11.99 17.41 -9.88
N ASN A 231 -10.79 17.70 -9.41
CA ASN A 231 -10.45 18.02 -8.03
C ASN A 231 -9.70 19.36 -8.02
#